data_ad6277bd081ec2fb90c47c821b4e0aeb
#
_entry.id   ad6277bd081ec2fb90c47c821b4e0aeb
#
_cell.length_a   1.000
_cell.length_b   1.000
_cell.length_c   1.000
_cell.angle_alpha   90.00
_cell.angle_beta   90.00
_cell.angle_gamma   90.00
#
_symmetry.space_group_name_H-M   'P 1'
#
loop_
_entity.id
_entity.type
_entity.pdbx_description
1 polymer ?
#
loop_
_entity_poly.entity_id
_entity_poly.type
_entity_poly.pdbx_seq_one_letter_code
_entity_poly.pdbx_strand_id
1 'polypeptide(L)'
;MKQIKYLLLFAAILMANSAFAQSAAKAKECLDKATAIVSNQSGITARFTLSSPSTGRTSGSISVKGAKFVATTPQATIWFNGKTQWTYMKSTNEVNVSNPTESQRVAMNPYALMTMYRQGYNLSMTSQGGSYVVHMKATNAKRSVSEAFVT
;
A
#
# COMPACT_ATOMS: atom_id res chain seq x y z
N MET A 1 27.84 41.32 6.35
CA MET A 1 27.26 40.65 5.14
C MET A 1 27.46 39.14 5.11
N LYS A 2 28.58 38.56 5.51
CA LYS A 2 28.79 37.08 5.55
C LYS A 2 27.83 36.37 6.54
N GLN A 3 27.62 36.92 7.72
CA GLN A 3 26.76 36.35 8.74
C GLN A 3 25.28 36.25 8.32
N ILE A 4 24.78 37.25 7.57
CA ILE A 4 23.41 37.26 7.07
C ILE A 4 23.18 36.16 6.03
N LYS A 5 24.18 35.84 5.19
CA LYS A 5 24.11 34.74 4.20
C LYS A 5 24.00 33.38 4.87
N TYR A 6 24.71 33.15 5.97
CA TYR A 6 24.61 31.89 6.74
C TYR A 6 23.28 31.78 7.46
N LEU A 7 22.74 32.88 7.99
CA LEU A 7 21.42 32.90 8.63
C LEU A 7 20.30 32.58 7.65
N LEU A 8 20.35 33.15 6.42
CA LEU A 8 19.40 32.86 5.35
C LEU A 8 19.50 31.42 4.85
N LEU A 9 20.73 30.88 4.75
CA LEU A 9 20.96 29.48 4.37
C LEU A 9 20.40 28.53 5.42
N PHE A 10 20.61 28.82 6.70
CA PHE A 10 20.08 28.02 7.80
C PHE A 10 18.54 28.06 7.89
N ALA A 11 17.93 29.22 7.64
CA ALA A 11 16.48 29.37 7.56
C ALA A 11 15.88 28.58 6.38
N ALA A 12 16.55 28.56 5.22
CA ALA A 12 16.09 27.80 4.06
C ALA A 12 16.13 26.27 4.29
N ILE A 13 17.13 25.78 5.02
CA ILE A 13 17.24 24.34 5.39
C ILE A 13 16.11 23.95 6.37
N LEU A 14 15.74 24.83 7.30
CA LEU A 14 14.62 24.58 8.23
C LEU A 14 13.26 24.52 7.52
N MET A 15 13.04 25.33 6.50
CA MET A 15 11.79 25.33 5.73
C MET A 15 11.63 24.09 4.84
N ALA A 16 12.72 23.52 4.33
CA ALA A 16 12.66 22.32 3.50
C ALA A 16 12.17 21.09 4.28
N ASN A 17 12.54 20.93 5.54
CA ASN A 17 12.11 19.82 6.38
C ASN A 17 10.61 19.86 6.72
N SER A 18 10.00 21.04 6.81
CA SER A 18 8.58 21.19 7.13
C SER A 18 7.65 20.71 5.99
N ALA A 19 8.06 20.87 4.73
CA ALA A 19 7.28 20.44 3.57
C ALA A 19 7.17 18.90 3.47
N PHE A 20 8.27 18.18 3.76
CA PHE A 20 8.26 16.71 3.79
C PHE A 20 7.42 16.15 4.94
N ALA A 21 7.53 16.73 6.13
CA ALA A 21 6.73 16.31 7.29
C ALA A 21 5.23 16.52 7.05
N GLN A 22 4.84 17.62 6.42
CA GLN A 22 3.45 17.91 6.08
C GLN A 22 2.91 16.94 5.01
N SER A 23 3.72 16.57 4.02
CA SER A 23 3.33 15.59 3.00
C SER A 23 3.12 14.19 3.62
N ALA A 24 4.00 13.76 4.52
CA ALA A 24 3.87 12.48 5.21
C ALA A 24 2.64 12.43 6.14
N ALA A 25 2.33 13.51 6.86
CA ALA A 25 1.16 13.60 7.71
C ALA A 25 -0.15 13.52 6.89
N LYS A 26 -0.23 14.24 5.77
CA LYS A 26 -1.38 14.20 4.85
C LYS A 26 -1.53 12.83 4.20
N ALA A 27 -0.42 12.18 3.81
CA ALA A 27 -0.43 10.82 3.28
C ALA A 27 -1.00 9.83 4.31
N LYS A 28 -0.55 9.93 5.56
CA LYS A 28 -1.08 9.10 6.66
C LYS A 28 -2.57 9.33 6.88
N GLU A 29 -3.01 10.58 6.94
CA GLU A 29 -4.43 10.92 7.11
C GLU A 29 -5.30 10.35 5.97
N CYS A 30 -4.82 10.44 4.72
CA CYS A 30 -5.49 9.86 3.56
C CYS A 30 -5.64 8.35 3.68
N LEU A 31 -4.57 7.65 4.08
CA LEU A 31 -4.59 6.19 4.28
C LEU A 31 -5.45 5.79 5.50
N ASP A 32 -5.44 6.56 6.58
CA ASP A 32 -6.32 6.31 7.75
C ASP A 32 -7.81 6.44 7.35
N LYS A 33 -8.18 7.46 6.56
CA LYS A 33 -9.53 7.62 6.02
C LYS A 33 -9.91 6.46 5.10
N ALA A 34 -9.03 6.07 4.18
CA ALA A 34 -9.25 4.94 3.28
C ALA A 34 -9.44 3.63 4.08
N THR A 35 -8.60 3.40 5.09
CA THR A 35 -8.70 2.22 5.97
C THR A 35 -10.02 2.19 6.74
N ALA A 36 -10.50 3.34 7.23
CA ALA A 36 -11.78 3.44 7.93
C ALA A 36 -12.97 3.10 7.01
N ILE A 37 -12.93 3.55 5.75
CA ILE A 37 -13.96 3.23 4.74
C ILE A 37 -13.96 1.72 4.45
N VAL A 38 -12.77 1.13 4.31
CA VAL A 38 -12.61 -0.31 4.01
C VAL A 38 -13.08 -1.19 5.14
N SER A 39 -12.88 -0.76 6.38
CA SER A 39 -13.35 -1.47 7.57
C SER A 39 -14.88 -1.47 7.70
N ASN A 40 -15.57 -0.67 6.88
CA ASN A 40 -17.02 -0.64 6.83
C ASN A 40 -17.55 -1.88 6.08
N GLN A 41 -18.67 -2.47 6.54
CA GLN A 41 -19.22 -3.73 6.03
C GLN A 41 -19.71 -3.70 4.57
N SER A 42 -19.73 -2.53 3.94
CA SER A 42 -20.19 -2.34 2.55
C SER A 42 -19.31 -3.00 1.48
N GLY A 43 -18.07 -3.31 1.83
CA GLY A 43 -17.06 -3.77 0.86
C GLY A 43 -16.41 -2.62 0.09
N ILE A 44 -15.23 -2.87 -0.44
CA ILE A 44 -14.43 -1.88 -1.19
C ILE A 44 -13.69 -2.56 -2.33
N THR A 45 -13.46 -1.79 -3.39
CA THR A 45 -12.52 -2.15 -4.46
C THR A 45 -11.41 -1.11 -4.51
N ALA A 46 -10.17 -1.57 -4.50
CA ALA A 46 -8.97 -0.74 -4.64
C ALA A 46 -8.10 -1.25 -5.78
N ARG A 47 -7.36 -0.33 -6.42
CA ARG A 47 -6.25 -0.66 -7.30
C ARG A 47 -4.95 -0.51 -6.54
N PHE A 48 -3.96 -1.34 -6.88
CA PHE A 48 -2.65 -1.29 -6.25
C PHE A 48 -1.53 -1.47 -7.27
N THR A 49 -0.37 -0.93 -6.93
CA THR A 49 0.90 -1.28 -7.55
C THR A 49 1.89 -1.56 -6.43
N LEU A 50 2.48 -2.75 -6.46
CA LEU A 50 3.46 -3.21 -5.49
C LEU A 50 4.79 -3.45 -6.16
N SER A 51 5.88 -3.17 -5.45
CA SER A 51 7.23 -3.56 -5.84
C SER A 51 7.85 -4.42 -4.74
N SER A 52 8.43 -5.54 -5.14
CA SER A 52 9.09 -6.48 -4.24
C SER A 52 10.45 -6.88 -4.82
N PRO A 53 11.48 -7.05 -4.00
CA PRO A 53 12.79 -7.53 -4.46
C PRO A 53 12.73 -8.91 -5.14
N SER A 54 11.79 -9.77 -4.73
CA SER A 54 11.67 -11.15 -5.21
C SER A 54 10.79 -11.29 -6.46
N THR A 55 9.72 -10.49 -6.58
CA THR A 55 8.72 -10.63 -7.65
C THR A 55 8.67 -9.45 -8.62
N GLY A 56 9.52 -8.44 -8.40
CA GLY A 56 9.52 -7.22 -9.22
C GLY A 56 8.27 -6.35 -8.96
N ARG A 57 7.83 -5.64 -9.99
CA ARG A 57 6.67 -4.75 -9.95
C ARG A 57 5.43 -5.46 -10.48
N THR A 58 4.34 -5.42 -9.71
CA THR A 58 3.03 -5.91 -10.14
C THR A 58 1.92 -4.91 -9.82
N SER A 59 0.92 -4.86 -10.65
CA SER A 59 -0.27 -4.03 -10.46
C SER A 59 -1.51 -4.89 -10.51
N GLY A 60 -2.57 -4.46 -9.83
CA GLY A 60 -3.81 -5.20 -9.83
C GLY A 60 -4.94 -4.44 -9.15
N SER A 61 -6.02 -5.16 -8.92
CA SER A 61 -7.17 -4.71 -8.13
C SER A 61 -7.50 -5.73 -7.05
N ILE A 62 -8.05 -5.25 -5.96
CA ILE A 62 -8.57 -6.08 -4.88
C ILE A 62 -9.94 -5.56 -4.46
N SER A 63 -10.91 -6.46 -4.38
CA SER A 63 -12.23 -6.21 -3.80
C SER A 63 -12.35 -7.00 -2.50
N VAL A 64 -12.71 -6.32 -1.43
CA VAL A 64 -12.78 -6.89 -0.07
C VAL A 64 -14.15 -6.65 0.52
N LYS A 65 -14.72 -7.67 1.19
CA LYS A 65 -15.93 -7.56 2.01
C LYS A 65 -15.82 -8.49 3.21
N GLY A 66 -15.67 -7.92 4.40
CA GLY A 66 -15.36 -8.70 5.60
C GLY A 66 -14.11 -9.53 5.42
N ALA A 67 -14.17 -10.82 5.75
CA ALA A 67 -13.06 -11.77 5.57
C ALA A 67 -12.87 -12.27 4.13
N LYS A 68 -13.74 -11.87 3.19
CA LYS A 68 -13.72 -12.34 1.81
C LYS A 68 -13.03 -11.33 0.91
N PHE A 69 -12.29 -11.82 -0.10
CA PHE A 69 -11.71 -10.95 -1.11
C PHE A 69 -11.56 -11.61 -2.48
N VAL A 70 -11.44 -10.77 -3.49
CA VAL A 70 -10.99 -11.14 -4.82
C VAL A 70 -9.83 -10.21 -5.19
N ALA A 71 -8.68 -10.78 -5.54
CA ALA A 71 -7.53 -10.04 -6.03
C ALA A 71 -7.20 -10.47 -7.45
N THR A 72 -7.00 -9.50 -8.35
CA THR A 72 -6.70 -9.76 -9.76
C THR A 72 -5.42 -9.03 -10.15
N THR A 73 -4.51 -9.78 -10.74
CA THR A 73 -3.27 -9.28 -11.36
C THR A 73 -3.18 -9.75 -12.82
N PRO A 74 -2.21 -9.29 -13.60
CA PRO A 74 -1.95 -9.84 -14.92
C PRO A 74 -1.70 -11.35 -14.93
N GLN A 75 -1.08 -11.89 -13.86
CA GLN A 75 -0.66 -13.29 -13.77
C GLN A 75 -1.74 -14.21 -13.19
N ALA A 76 -2.54 -13.72 -12.24
CA ALA A 76 -3.45 -14.56 -11.48
C ALA A 76 -4.72 -13.82 -11.04
N THR A 77 -5.76 -14.59 -10.75
CA THR A 77 -6.92 -14.13 -9.98
C THR A 77 -7.07 -15.03 -8.76
N ILE A 78 -7.21 -14.42 -7.59
CA ILE A 78 -7.32 -15.10 -6.30
C ILE A 78 -8.68 -14.76 -5.70
N TRP A 79 -9.44 -15.77 -5.34
CA TRP A 79 -10.69 -15.65 -4.57
C TRP A 79 -10.47 -16.28 -3.20
N PHE A 80 -10.96 -15.64 -2.17
CA PHE A 80 -10.98 -16.15 -0.82
C PHE A 80 -12.34 -15.91 -0.17
N ASN A 81 -12.97 -16.95 0.35
CA ASN A 81 -14.29 -16.85 0.96
C ASN A 81 -14.29 -16.78 2.50
N GLY A 82 -13.10 -16.63 3.11
CA GLY A 82 -12.89 -16.68 4.56
C GLY A 82 -12.37 -18.04 5.05
N LYS A 83 -12.43 -19.10 4.23
CA LYS A 83 -11.97 -20.45 4.55
C LYS A 83 -11.11 -21.04 3.43
N THR A 84 -11.63 -21.05 2.22
CA THR A 84 -11.02 -21.65 1.03
C THR A 84 -10.51 -20.56 0.11
N GLN A 85 -9.35 -20.79 -0.47
CA GLN A 85 -8.75 -19.97 -1.50
C GLN A 85 -8.75 -20.73 -2.83
N TRP A 86 -9.12 -20.03 -3.90
CA TRP A 86 -8.95 -20.46 -5.29
C TRP A 86 -7.98 -19.50 -5.96
N THR A 87 -6.96 -20.03 -6.60
CA THR A 87 -5.99 -19.24 -7.35
C THR A 87 -5.98 -19.72 -8.79
N TYR A 88 -6.53 -18.91 -9.68
CA TYR A 88 -6.46 -19.14 -11.11
C TYR A 88 -5.17 -18.56 -11.68
N MET A 89 -4.32 -19.41 -12.20
CA MET A 89 -3.07 -19.04 -12.88
C MET A 89 -3.32 -18.90 -14.37
N LYS A 90 -3.19 -17.69 -14.89
CA LYS A 90 -3.51 -17.39 -16.30
C LYS A 90 -2.55 -18.04 -17.30
N SER A 91 -1.29 -18.23 -16.89
CA SER A 91 -0.26 -18.83 -17.76
C SER A 91 -0.46 -20.33 -18.02
N THR A 92 -0.99 -21.06 -17.02
CA THR A 92 -1.21 -22.51 -17.11
C THR A 92 -2.68 -22.86 -17.30
N ASN A 93 -3.58 -21.88 -17.19
CA ASN A 93 -5.04 -22.09 -17.24
C ASN A 93 -5.54 -23.04 -16.14
N GLU A 94 -4.89 -23.03 -14.97
CA GLU A 94 -5.17 -23.94 -13.86
C GLU A 94 -5.77 -23.18 -12.67
N VAL A 95 -6.60 -23.88 -11.92
CA VAL A 95 -7.12 -23.41 -10.63
C VAL A 95 -6.56 -24.25 -9.51
N ASN A 96 -5.77 -23.64 -8.65
CA ASN A 96 -5.31 -24.25 -7.41
C ASN A 96 -6.29 -23.94 -6.27
N VAL A 97 -6.70 -24.96 -5.55
CA VAL A 97 -7.62 -24.85 -4.40
C VAL A 97 -6.86 -25.19 -3.13
N SER A 98 -6.95 -24.34 -2.12
CA SER A 98 -6.31 -24.56 -0.83
C SER A 98 -7.19 -24.08 0.33
N ASN A 99 -6.97 -24.65 1.51
CA ASN A 99 -7.54 -24.16 2.77
C ASN A 99 -6.40 -23.62 3.62
N PRO A 100 -6.11 -22.31 3.55
CA PRO A 100 -5.01 -21.72 4.31
C PRO A 100 -5.17 -21.91 5.81
N THR A 101 -4.06 -22.19 6.50
CA THR A 101 -4.01 -22.20 7.95
C THR A 101 -4.34 -20.84 8.53
N GLU A 102 -4.60 -20.75 9.83
CA GLU A 102 -4.90 -19.47 10.46
C GLU A 102 -3.77 -18.45 10.30
N SER A 103 -2.52 -18.88 10.46
CA SER A 103 -1.34 -18.02 10.24
C SER A 103 -1.23 -17.52 8.80
N GLN A 104 -1.53 -18.37 7.82
CA GLN A 104 -1.57 -17.97 6.41
C GLN A 104 -2.71 -17.00 6.13
N ARG A 105 -3.89 -17.22 6.71
CA ARG A 105 -5.03 -16.29 6.59
C ARG A 105 -4.71 -14.89 7.16
N VAL A 106 -4.01 -14.83 8.29
CA VAL A 106 -3.54 -13.56 8.85
C VAL A 106 -2.55 -12.86 7.90
N ALA A 107 -1.61 -13.61 7.32
CA ALA A 107 -0.63 -13.07 6.36
C ALA A 107 -1.28 -12.60 5.04
N MET A 108 -2.37 -13.24 4.62
CA MET A 108 -3.14 -12.90 3.42
C MET A 108 -4.20 -11.83 3.65
N ASN A 109 -4.39 -11.39 4.91
CA ASN A 109 -5.43 -10.45 5.27
C ASN A 109 -5.27 -9.13 4.49
N PRO A 110 -6.23 -8.76 3.61
CA PRO A 110 -6.14 -7.51 2.84
C PRO A 110 -6.03 -6.27 3.74
N TYR A 111 -6.62 -6.31 4.93
CA TYR A 111 -6.51 -5.22 5.90
C TYR A 111 -5.07 -5.06 6.43
N ALA A 112 -4.27 -6.14 6.47
CA ALA A 112 -2.86 -6.06 6.83
C ALA A 112 -2.06 -5.25 5.80
N LEU A 113 -2.34 -5.44 4.51
CA LEU A 113 -1.76 -4.62 3.43
C LEU A 113 -2.18 -3.15 3.56
N MET A 114 -3.45 -2.91 3.92
CA MET A 114 -3.99 -1.55 4.05
C MET A 114 -3.52 -0.83 5.31
N THR A 115 -3.00 -1.54 6.29
CA THR A 115 -2.46 -0.97 7.54
C THR A 115 -0.94 -1.04 7.63
N MET A 116 -0.27 -1.66 6.63
CA MET A 116 1.18 -1.82 6.63
C MET A 116 1.96 -0.48 6.69
N TYR A 117 1.36 0.61 6.17
CA TYR A 117 1.95 1.95 6.19
C TYR A 117 2.22 2.48 7.59
N ARG A 118 1.55 1.95 8.62
CA ARG A 118 1.65 2.42 10.01
C ARG A 118 3.03 2.19 10.60
N GLN A 119 3.77 1.21 10.10
CA GLN A 119 5.10 0.88 10.59
C GLN A 119 6.06 0.48 9.47
N GLY A 120 7.24 1.10 9.46
CA GLY A 120 8.35 0.73 8.59
C GLY A 120 8.21 1.20 7.14
N TYR A 121 7.47 2.28 6.91
CA TYR A 121 7.39 2.96 5.63
C TYR A 121 7.52 4.46 5.79
N ASN A 122 8.29 5.08 4.91
CA ASN A 122 8.26 6.51 4.67
C ASN A 122 7.11 6.81 3.72
N LEU A 123 6.29 7.79 4.08
CA LEU A 123 5.11 8.18 3.33
C LEU A 123 5.35 9.52 2.64
N SER A 124 4.86 9.66 1.42
CA SER A 124 4.72 10.93 0.73
C SER A 124 3.43 10.93 -0.08
N MET A 125 2.91 12.11 -0.38
CA MET A 125 1.69 12.27 -1.14
C MET A 125 1.90 13.32 -2.24
N THR A 126 1.41 13.01 -3.43
CA THR A 126 1.34 13.93 -4.56
C THR A 126 -0.09 14.01 -5.06
N SER A 127 -0.44 15.12 -5.70
CA SER A 127 -1.72 15.28 -6.42
C SER A 127 -1.45 15.13 -7.90
N GLN A 128 -2.21 14.27 -8.57
CA GLN A 128 -2.08 14.02 -10.00
C GLN A 128 -3.48 13.84 -10.61
N GLY A 129 -3.84 14.68 -11.56
CA GLY A 129 -5.09 14.56 -12.30
C GLY A 129 -6.36 14.60 -11.41
N GLY A 130 -6.36 15.38 -10.32
CA GLY A 130 -7.48 15.47 -9.38
C GLY A 130 -7.55 14.34 -8.36
N SER A 131 -6.66 13.35 -8.44
CA SER A 131 -6.52 12.27 -7.47
C SER A 131 -5.29 12.46 -6.60
N TYR A 132 -5.31 11.89 -5.39
CA TYR A 132 -4.14 11.80 -4.52
C TYR A 132 -3.43 10.47 -4.78
N VAL A 133 -2.11 10.53 -4.91
CA VAL A 133 -1.26 9.35 -4.99
C VAL A 133 -0.39 9.32 -3.74
N VAL A 134 -0.62 8.34 -2.89
CA VAL A 134 0.22 8.08 -1.71
C VAL A 134 1.30 7.08 -2.08
N HIS A 135 2.54 7.48 -1.92
CA HIS A 135 3.72 6.65 -2.09
C HIS A 135 4.22 6.18 -0.74
N MET A 136 4.42 4.88 -0.61
CA MET A 136 4.93 4.19 0.57
C MET A 136 6.24 3.53 0.20
N LYS A 137 7.34 3.92 0.82
CA LYS A 137 8.68 3.34 0.61
C LYS A 137 9.17 2.70 1.90
N ALA A 138 9.51 1.42 1.84
CA ALA A 138 10.01 0.69 3.00
C ALA A 138 11.29 1.31 3.56
N THR A 139 11.37 1.42 4.88
CA THR A 139 12.57 1.90 5.60
C THR A 139 13.64 0.82 5.73
N ASN A 140 13.28 -0.45 5.44
CA ASN A 140 14.17 -1.60 5.50
C ASN A 140 14.04 -2.43 4.21
N ALA A 141 15.16 -2.67 3.54
CA ALA A 141 15.23 -3.43 2.28
C ALA A 141 14.79 -4.91 2.41
N LYS A 142 14.74 -5.45 3.65
CA LYS A 142 14.28 -6.83 3.91
C LYS A 142 12.76 -6.98 3.93
N ARG A 143 12.00 -5.90 3.78
CA ARG A 143 10.53 -5.99 3.72
C ARG A 143 10.08 -6.65 2.41
N SER A 144 9.07 -7.52 2.51
CA SER A 144 8.47 -8.22 1.37
C SER A 144 7.87 -7.26 0.33
N VAL A 145 7.34 -6.12 0.76
CA VAL A 145 6.91 -5.02 -0.10
C VAL A 145 7.88 -3.87 0.11
N SER A 146 8.72 -3.59 -0.88
CA SER A 146 9.70 -2.50 -0.83
C SER A 146 9.07 -1.14 -1.14
N GLU A 147 8.04 -1.14 -1.97
CA GLU A 147 7.38 0.09 -2.42
C GLU A 147 5.93 -0.19 -2.79
N ALA A 148 5.04 0.75 -2.47
CA ALA A 148 3.62 0.69 -2.86
C ALA A 148 3.09 2.09 -3.19
N PHE A 149 2.13 2.14 -4.13
CA PHE A 149 1.40 3.34 -4.51
C PHE A 149 -0.10 3.08 -4.34
N VAL A 150 -0.78 4.02 -3.68
CA VAL A 150 -2.24 3.99 -3.46
C VAL A 150 -2.82 5.25 -4.08
N THR A 151 -3.79 5.09 -4.96
CA THR A 151 -4.49 6.19 -5.65
C THR A 151 -5.96 6.16 -5.30
#